data_e652684f48545e7b9e7b93f6218a070b
#
_entry.id   e652684f48545e7b9e7b93f6218a070b
#
_cell.length_a   1.000
_cell.length_b   1.000
_cell.length_c   1.000
_cell.angle_alpha   90.00
_cell.angle_beta   90.00
_cell.angle_gamma   90.00
#
_symmetry.space_group_name_H-M   'P 1'
#
loop_
_entity.id
_entity.type
_entity.pdbx_description
1 polymer ?
#
loop_
_entity_poly.entity_id
_entity_poly.type
_entity_poly.pdbx_seq_one_letter_code
_entity_poly.pdbx_strand_id
1 'polypeptide(L)'
;KWNTNETLFTLMMNYIAIQLTSFAVSKWENPPGSNSIGTINSKGDVKYVGWIGNMFSDGYNKDFMWTVIVVLVLATLVYLYLKYTKHGYEIAVVGDSENTARYAGIRVPRIYVRTMALSGALCGFAGFLAVSAVSHTLSTETAGGRGFTAIIVAWLAKMNPFVMILISALLSFLDKGAVQIASDFGLNEYVSQIISGVILFFILGSEFFINYQVKAGGKHK
;
A
#
# COMPACT_ATOMS: atom_id res chain seq x y z
N LYS A 1 24.53 6.08 14.95
CA LYS A 1 24.93 6.81 16.17
C LYS A 1 23.73 7.20 17.05
N TRP A 2 22.55 7.21 16.55
CA TRP A 2 21.33 7.59 17.26
C TRP A 2 20.45 6.33 17.31
N ASN A 3 20.33 5.70 18.49
CA ASN A 3 19.43 4.57 18.72
C ASN A 3 17.97 5.11 18.77
N THR A 4 17.50 5.68 17.68
CA THR A 4 16.11 6.08 17.54
C THR A 4 15.26 4.87 17.16
N ASN A 5 14.06 4.79 17.74
CA ASN A 5 13.10 3.77 17.35
C ASN A 5 12.61 4.07 15.92
N GLU A 6 12.95 3.18 14.98
CA GLU A 6 12.66 3.34 13.56
C GLU A 6 11.15 3.47 13.31
N THR A 7 10.33 2.74 14.05
CA THR A 7 8.88 2.77 13.94
C THR A 7 8.30 4.15 14.31
N LEU A 8 8.78 4.73 15.41
CA LEU A 8 8.34 6.07 15.83
C LEU A 8 8.77 7.13 14.81
N PHE A 9 10.00 7.05 14.31
CA PHE A 9 10.50 8.00 13.31
C PHE A 9 9.68 7.93 12.01
N THR A 10 9.40 6.74 11.50
CA THR A 10 8.61 6.57 10.27
C THR A 10 7.17 7.02 10.43
N LEU A 11 6.54 6.78 11.60
CA LEU A 11 5.21 7.31 11.91
C LEU A 11 5.19 8.85 11.94
N MET A 12 6.18 9.49 12.57
CA MET A 12 6.28 10.96 12.56
C MET A 12 6.46 11.51 11.14
N MET A 13 7.31 10.88 10.32
CA MET A 13 7.50 11.28 8.93
C MET A 13 6.23 11.10 8.08
N ASN A 14 5.41 10.07 8.38
CA ASN A 14 4.11 9.90 7.73
C ASN A 14 3.15 11.06 8.04
N TYR A 15 3.07 11.52 9.28
CA TYR A 15 2.26 12.70 9.64
C TYR A 15 2.76 13.97 8.95
N ILE A 16 4.07 14.16 8.87
CA ILE A 16 4.65 15.29 8.13
C ILE A 16 4.27 15.23 6.65
N ALA A 17 4.35 14.06 6.03
CA ALA A 17 3.94 13.87 4.64
C ALA A 17 2.46 14.18 4.41
N ILE A 18 1.57 13.75 5.32
CA ILE A 18 0.13 14.08 5.28
C ILE A 18 -0.08 15.59 5.35
N GLN A 19 0.61 16.29 6.25
CA GLN A 19 0.49 17.75 6.38
C GLN A 19 1.03 18.50 5.16
N LEU A 20 2.13 18.03 4.55
CA LEU A 20 2.63 18.61 3.30
C LEU A 20 1.65 18.41 2.15
N THR A 21 1.02 17.23 2.07
CA THR A 21 -0.03 16.97 1.07
C THR A 21 -1.23 17.87 1.31
N SER A 22 -1.69 18.01 2.56
CA SER A 22 -2.79 18.89 2.93
C SER A 22 -2.50 20.35 2.54
N PHE A 23 -1.29 20.83 2.81
CA PHE A 23 -0.86 22.18 2.40
C PHE A 23 -0.89 22.34 0.87
N ALA A 24 -0.40 21.36 0.12
CA ALA A 24 -0.42 21.40 -1.34
C ALA A 24 -1.86 21.37 -1.89
N VAL A 25 -2.72 20.54 -1.31
CA VAL A 25 -4.14 20.46 -1.68
C VAL A 25 -4.84 21.79 -1.41
N SER A 26 -4.66 22.40 -0.23
CA SER A 26 -5.30 23.69 0.12
C SER A 26 -4.85 24.85 -0.78
N LYS A 27 -3.64 24.77 -1.33
CA LYS A 27 -3.14 25.79 -2.26
C LYS A 27 -3.70 25.65 -3.68
N TRP A 28 -4.04 24.43 -4.09
CA TRP A 28 -4.51 24.10 -5.43
C TRP A 28 -5.94 23.54 -5.45
N GLU A 29 -6.67 23.66 -4.33
CA GLU A 29 -8.05 23.20 -4.27
C GLU A 29 -8.96 23.90 -5.29
N ASN A 30 -9.87 23.12 -5.87
CA ASN A 30 -10.87 23.63 -6.78
C ASN A 30 -12.15 22.75 -6.71
N PRO A 31 -13.30 23.27 -6.28
CA PRO A 31 -13.57 24.64 -5.80
C PRO A 31 -12.99 24.94 -4.41
N PRO A 32 -12.79 26.24 -4.06
CA PRO A 32 -12.28 26.63 -2.75
C PRO A 32 -13.10 26.05 -1.59
N GLY A 33 -12.44 25.48 -0.58
CA GLY A 33 -13.07 24.81 0.56
C GLY A 33 -13.45 23.35 0.35
N SER A 34 -13.13 22.75 -0.81
CA SER A 34 -13.44 21.34 -1.11
C SER A 34 -12.46 20.34 -0.49
N ASN A 35 -11.31 20.79 0.05
CA ASN A 35 -10.21 19.95 0.51
C ASN A 35 -9.75 18.90 -0.52
N SER A 36 -9.99 19.16 -1.81
CA SER A 36 -9.54 18.31 -2.91
C SER A 36 -9.08 19.16 -4.09
N ILE A 37 -8.05 18.70 -4.76
CA ILE A 37 -7.75 19.20 -6.10
C ILE A 37 -8.79 18.55 -6.98
N GLY A 38 -9.79 19.33 -7.40
CA GLY A 38 -11.01 18.86 -8.08
C GLY A 38 -10.77 17.75 -9.09
N THR A 39 -11.82 17.20 -9.67
CA THR A 39 -11.66 16.14 -10.67
C THR A 39 -10.61 16.56 -11.67
N ILE A 40 -9.52 15.83 -11.74
CA ILE A 40 -8.51 16.03 -12.78
C ILE A 40 -9.26 15.89 -14.10
N ASN A 41 -9.60 17.04 -14.71
CA ASN A 41 -10.51 17.22 -15.85
C ASN A 41 -12.02 17.26 -15.57
N SER A 42 -12.48 18.20 -14.75
CA SER A 42 -13.88 18.55 -14.78
C SER A 42 -14.24 19.30 -16.07
N LYS A 43 -15.12 18.69 -16.83
CA LYS A 43 -15.98 19.27 -17.87
C LYS A 43 -15.46 20.52 -18.57
N GLY A 44 -15.02 20.35 -19.76
CA GLY A 44 -14.83 21.36 -20.77
C GLY A 44 -13.64 21.04 -21.62
N ASP A 45 -13.85 20.50 -22.77
CA ASP A 45 -13.00 20.50 -23.97
C ASP A 45 -11.51 20.09 -23.89
N VAL A 46 -11.03 19.66 -22.74
CA VAL A 46 -9.68 19.11 -22.64
C VAL A 46 -9.79 17.60 -22.45
N LYS A 47 -9.29 16.85 -23.41
CA LYS A 47 -9.04 15.41 -23.28
C LYS A 47 -8.46 15.13 -21.90
N TYR A 48 -8.96 14.12 -21.23
CA TYR A 48 -8.57 13.63 -19.92
C TYR A 48 -7.04 13.34 -19.82
N VAL A 49 -6.26 14.40 -19.78
CA VAL A 49 -4.79 14.36 -19.76
C VAL A 49 -4.37 13.96 -18.36
N GLY A 50 -3.83 12.78 -18.19
CA GLY A 50 -3.40 12.27 -16.88
C GLY A 50 -4.18 11.06 -16.37
N TRP A 51 -5.21 10.64 -17.08
CA TRP A 51 -5.85 9.36 -16.86
C TRP A 51 -5.13 8.28 -17.68
N ILE A 52 -4.63 7.27 -17.00
CA ILE A 52 -3.88 6.19 -17.68
C ILE A 52 -4.74 5.49 -18.73
N GLY A 53 -6.04 5.35 -18.47
CA GLY A 53 -6.96 4.70 -19.38
C GLY A 53 -7.12 5.38 -20.72
N ASN A 54 -7.28 6.69 -20.72
CA ASN A 54 -7.45 7.47 -21.95
C ASN A 54 -6.18 7.55 -22.79
N MET A 55 -5.03 7.20 -22.22
CA MET A 55 -3.76 7.15 -22.94
C MET A 55 -3.70 5.97 -23.92
N PHE A 56 -4.51 4.92 -23.70
CA PHE A 56 -4.42 3.65 -24.44
C PHE A 56 -5.75 3.16 -25.06
N SER A 57 -6.90 3.71 -24.71
CA SER A 57 -8.19 3.20 -25.20
C SER A 57 -9.39 4.13 -24.97
N ASP A 58 -10.28 4.18 -25.93
CA ASP A 58 -11.57 4.88 -25.86
C ASP A 58 -12.68 3.98 -25.28
N GLY A 59 -12.64 3.68 -23.97
CA GLY A 59 -13.73 2.91 -23.36
C GLY A 59 -13.58 2.63 -21.86
N TYR A 60 -14.63 2.96 -21.11
CA TYR A 60 -14.69 2.91 -19.64
C TYR A 60 -14.26 1.58 -18.99
N ASN A 61 -14.50 0.45 -19.64
CA ASN A 61 -14.13 -0.87 -19.10
C ASN A 61 -12.67 -1.27 -19.39
N LYS A 62 -12.01 -0.60 -20.33
CA LYS A 62 -10.63 -0.93 -20.71
C LYS A 62 -9.60 -0.26 -19.81
N ASP A 63 -9.95 0.87 -19.24
CA ASP A 63 -9.08 1.67 -18.38
C ASP A 63 -8.69 0.91 -17.10
N PHE A 64 -9.67 0.22 -16.51
CA PHE A 64 -9.44 -0.61 -15.34
C PHE A 64 -8.55 -1.81 -15.65
N MET A 65 -8.72 -2.44 -16.81
CA MET A 65 -7.90 -3.58 -17.23
C MET A 65 -6.44 -3.20 -17.42
N TRP A 66 -6.15 -2.02 -17.97
CA TRP A 66 -4.77 -1.54 -18.10
C TRP A 66 -4.10 -1.32 -16.77
N THR A 67 -4.80 -0.76 -15.80
CA THR A 67 -4.28 -0.58 -14.44
C THR A 67 -3.91 -1.91 -13.80
N VAL A 68 -4.78 -2.92 -13.93
CA VAL A 68 -4.52 -4.28 -13.43
C VAL A 68 -3.29 -4.88 -14.11
N ILE A 69 -3.18 -4.76 -15.42
CA ILE A 69 -2.03 -5.26 -16.20
C ILE A 69 -0.73 -4.59 -15.74
N VAL A 70 -0.73 -3.27 -15.60
CA VAL A 70 0.45 -2.50 -15.13
C VAL A 70 0.88 -2.96 -13.74
N VAL A 71 -0.06 -3.15 -12.81
CA VAL A 71 0.25 -3.63 -11.46
C VAL A 71 0.82 -5.05 -11.49
N LEU A 72 0.25 -5.96 -12.28
CA LEU A 72 0.74 -7.34 -12.40
C LEU A 72 2.14 -7.37 -13.03
N VAL A 73 2.38 -6.59 -14.07
CA VAL A 73 3.72 -6.47 -14.70
C VAL A 73 4.72 -5.93 -13.69
N LEU A 74 4.37 -4.87 -12.97
CA LEU A 74 5.25 -4.29 -11.94
C LEU A 74 5.57 -5.29 -10.83
N ALA A 75 4.57 -6.00 -10.31
CA ALA A 75 4.75 -7.03 -9.28
C ALA A 75 5.68 -8.15 -9.77
N THR A 76 5.50 -8.59 -11.01
CA THR A 76 6.37 -9.59 -11.63
C THR A 76 7.80 -9.09 -11.81
N LEU A 77 7.98 -7.84 -12.25
CA LEU A 77 9.30 -7.22 -12.39
C LEU A 77 10.02 -7.11 -11.04
N VAL A 78 9.33 -6.67 -9.99
CA VAL A 78 9.89 -6.60 -8.64
C VAL A 78 10.28 -7.99 -8.13
N TYR A 79 9.44 -9.00 -8.35
CA TYR A 79 9.74 -10.37 -7.99
C TYR A 79 10.99 -10.90 -8.71
N LEU A 80 11.08 -10.70 -10.03
CA LEU A 80 12.26 -11.09 -10.83
C LEU A 80 13.51 -10.34 -10.37
N TYR A 81 13.37 -9.03 -10.09
CA TYR A 81 14.47 -8.23 -9.57
C TYR A 81 15.01 -8.79 -8.26
N LEU A 82 14.13 -9.05 -7.27
CA LEU A 82 14.53 -9.55 -5.97
C LEU A 82 15.10 -10.98 -6.04
N LYS A 83 14.58 -11.84 -6.91
CA LYS A 83 14.96 -13.25 -6.98
C LYS A 83 16.20 -13.50 -7.84
N TYR A 84 16.37 -12.79 -8.95
CA TYR A 84 17.39 -13.13 -9.95
C TYR A 84 18.52 -12.11 -10.07
N THR A 85 18.47 -10.96 -9.37
CA THR A 85 19.56 -10.00 -9.44
C THR A 85 20.52 -10.12 -8.27
N LYS A 86 21.77 -9.69 -8.50
CA LYS A 86 22.79 -9.58 -7.46
C LYS A 86 22.31 -8.70 -6.27
N HIS A 87 21.55 -7.64 -6.57
CA HIS A 87 21.03 -6.75 -5.56
C HIS A 87 19.97 -7.43 -4.67
N GLY A 88 19.10 -8.25 -5.26
CA GLY A 88 18.13 -9.04 -4.49
C GLY A 88 18.83 -10.02 -3.54
N TYR A 89 19.89 -10.66 -4.00
CA TYR A 89 20.72 -11.52 -3.15
C TYR A 89 21.38 -10.73 -2.00
N GLU A 90 21.97 -9.57 -2.29
CA GLU A 90 22.56 -8.71 -1.25
C GLU A 90 21.53 -8.27 -0.21
N ILE A 91 20.30 -7.93 -0.63
CA ILE A 91 19.18 -7.58 0.25
C ILE A 91 18.80 -8.75 1.13
N ALA A 92 18.67 -9.96 0.58
CA ALA A 92 18.33 -11.16 1.32
C ALA A 92 19.38 -11.50 2.39
N VAL A 93 20.67 -11.44 2.05
CA VAL A 93 21.77 -11.70 2.99
C VAL A 93 21.81 -10.68 4.13
N VAL A 94 21.59 -9.39 3.83
CA VAL A 94 21.52 -8.34 4.87
C VAL A 94 20.30 -8.53 5.75
N GLY A 95 19.16 -8.95 5.20
CA GLY A 95 17.93 -9.22 5.93
C GLY A 95 18.03 -10.43 6.86
N ASP A 96 18.80 -11.45 6.48
CA ASP A 96 19.03 -12.65 7.31
C ASP A 96 20.02 -12.36 8.44
N SER A 97 21.18 -11.77 8.13
CA SER A 97 22.18 -11.39 9.13
C SER A 97 23.09 -10.26 8.66
N GLU A 98 23.03 -9.13 9.34
CA GLU A 98 23.88 -7.98 9.06
C GLU A 98 25.38 -8.31 9.24
N ASN A 99 25.72 -9.12 10.23
CA ASN A 99 27.10 -9.53 10.50
C ASN A 99 27.62 -10.44 9.36
N THR A 100 26.84 -11.40 8.92
CA THR A 100 27.18 -12.27 7.79
C THR A 100 27.42 -11.45 6.51
N ALA A 101 26.58 -10.46 6.24
CA ALA A 101 26.74 -9.57 5.12
C ALA A 101 28.06 -8.78 5.17
N ARG A 102 28.43 -8.28 6.36
CA ARG A 102 29.73 -7.59 6.55
C ARG A 102 30.93 -8.50 6.34
N TYR A 103 30.89 -9.74 6.81
CA TYR A 103 31.94 -10.73 6.55
C TYR A 103 32.08 -11.07 5.05
N ALA A 104 30.96 -11.09 4.34
CA ALA A 104 30.94 -11.27 2.89
C ALA A 104 31.39 -10.01 2.08
N GLY A 105 31.80 -8.93 2.76
CA GLY A 105 32.26 -7.71 2.12
C GLY A 105 31.11 -6.81 1.58
N ILE A 106 29.87 -7.08 1.92
CA ILE A 106 28.70 -6.29 1.50
C ILE A 106 28.64 -4.99 2.32
N ARG A 107 28.49 -3.87 1.62
CA ARG A 107 28.38 -2.56 2.27
C ARG A 107 26.94 -2.31 2.76
N VAL A 108 26.60 -2.78 3.94
CA VAL A 108 25.28 -2.74 4.54
C VAL A 108 24.58 -1.37 4.45
N PRO A 109 25.21 -0.20 4.78
CA PRO A 109 24.53 1.09 4.69
C PRO A 109 24.09 1.44 3.27
N ARG A 110 24.83 1.00 2.26
CA ARG A 110 24.46 1.25 0.85
C ARG A 110 23.24 0.44 0.45
N ILE A 111 23.13 -0.78 0.96
CA ILE A 111 21.96 -1.64 0.71
C ILE A 111 20.71 -1.01 1.33
N TYR A 112 20.76 -0.55 2.58
CA TYR A 112 19.65 0.14 3.23
C TYR A 112 19.15 1.35 2.43
N VAL A 113 20.04 2.27 2.05
CA VAL A 113 19.67 3.46 1.28
C VAL A 113 19.03 3.09 -0.05
N ARG A 114 19.60 2.12 -0.76
CA ARG A 114 19.08 1.68 -2.07
C ARG A 114 17.70 1.00 -1.93
N THR A 115 17.52 0.14 -0.93
CA THR A 115 16.25 -0.55 -0.68
C THR A 115 15.16 0.44 -0.29
N MET A 116 15.47 1.41 0.57
CA MET A 116 14.55 2.47 0.95
C MET A 116 14.16 3.36 -0.24
N ALA A 117 15.13 3.72 -1.09
CA ALA A 117 14.84 4.48 -2.31
C ALA A 117 13.96 3.70 -3.28
N LEU A 118 14.21 2.40 -3.47
CA LEU A 118 13.37 1.53 -4.31
C LEU A 118 11.95 1.43 -3.75
N SER A 119 11.82 1.18 -2.45
CA SER A 119 10.52 1.13 -1.77
C SER A 119 9.76 2.44 -1.90
N GLY A 120 10.42 3.58 -1.67
CA GLY A 120 9.81 4.91 -1.83
C GLY A 120 9.35 5.17 -3.27
N ALA A 121 10.13 4.77 -4.27
CA ALA A 121 9.75 4.87 -5.68
C ALA A 121 8.50 4.03 -6.00
N LEU A 122 8.42 2.79 -5.49
CA LEU A 122 7.26 1.92 -5.66
C LEU A 122 6.02 2.49 -4.96
N CYS A 123 6.16 3.03 -3.76
CA CYS A 123 5.07 3.69 -3.05
C CYS A 123 4.59 4.94 -3.79
N GLY A 124 5.50 5.77 -4.31
CA GLY A 124 5.17 6.94 -5.12
C GLY A 124 4.42 6.55 -6.40
N PHE A 125 4.86 5.50 -7.07
CA PHE A 125 4.19 4.97 -8.25
C PHE A 125 2.80 4.41 -7.93
N ALA A 126 2.65 3.70 -6.81
CA ALA A 126 1.36 3.22 -6.34
C ALA A 126 0.39 4.38 -6.03
N GLY A 127 0.89 5.46 -5.40
CA GLY A 127 0.12 6.69 -5.17
C GLY A 127 -0.30 7.35 -6.49
N PHE A 128 0.60 7.43 -7.47
CA PHE A 128 0.28 7.93 -8.80
C PHE A 128 -0.81 7.10 -9.48
N LEU A 129 -0.74 5.76 -9.44
CA LEU A 129 -1.78 4.88 -9.97
C LEU A 129 -3.12 5.07 -9.24
N ALA A 130 -3.09 5.24 -7.92
CA ALA A 130 -4.31 5.44 -7.14
C ALA A 130 -5.04 6.73 -7.52
N VAL A 131 -4.31 7.82 -7.75
CA VAL A 131 -4.87 9.11 -8.17
C VAL A 131 -5.28 9.09 -9.62
N SER A 132 -4.41 8.61 -10.51
CA SER A 132 -4.61 8.71 -11.96
C SER A 132 -5.60 7.70 -12.53
N ALA A 133 -5.68 6.49 -11.93
CA ALA A 133 -6.50 5.41 -12.47
C ALA A 133 -7.76 5.09 -11.67
N VAL A 134 -7.81 5.47 -10.39
CA VAL A 134 -8.91 5.07 -9.50
C VAL A 134 -9.71 6.25 -9.00
N SER A 135 -9.06 7.19 -8.32
CA SER A 135 -9.77 8.30 -7.65
C SER A 135 -10.04 9.47 -8.56
N HIS A 136 -9.20 9.72 -9.56
CA HIS A 136 -9.21 10.89 -10.45
C HIS A 136 -9.23 12.24 -9.72
N THR A 137 -9.01 12.22 -8.42
CA THR A 137 -8.93 13.38 -7.54
C THR A 137 -7.79 13.18 -6.55
N LEU A 138 -7.17 14.26 -6.10
CA LEU A 138 -6.22 14.25 -5.02
C LEU A 138 -6.83 14.93 -3.80
N SER A 139 -6.98 14.17 -2.73
CA SER A 139 -7.41 14.66 -1.43
C SER A 139 -6.45 14.18 -0.35
N THR A 140 -6.54 14.74 0.85
CA THR A 140 -5.78 14.30 2.01
C THR A 140 -6.08 12.84 2.40
N GLU A 141 -7.26 12.35 2.02
CA GLU A 141 -7.75 11.00 2.32
C GLU A 141 -7.47 9.98 1.20
N THR A 142 -6.80 10.39 0.12
CA THR A 142 -6.53 9.49 -1.02
C THR A 142 -5.74 8.24 -0.60
N ALA A 143 -4.87 8.36 0.40
CA ALA A 143 -4.13 7.23 0.95
C ALA A 143 -4.99 6.30 1.83
N GLY A 144 -6.02 6.84 2.54
CA GLY A 144 -7.06 6.10 3.25
C GLY A 144 -6.58 4.97 4.17
N GLY A 145 -5.41 5.08 4.80
CA GLY A 145 -4.87 4.01 5.64
C GLY A 145 -4.36 2.77 4.89
N ARG A 146 -4.38 2.77 3.56
CA ARG A 146 -3.98 1.61 2.72
C ARG A 146 -2.57 1.09 3.00
N GLY A 147 -1.66 1.96 3.50
CA GLY A 147 -0.33 1.55 3.94
C GLY A 147 -0.36 0.56 5.09
N PHE A 148 -1.22 0.75 6.08
CA PHE A 148 -1.38 -0.18 7.20
C PHE A 148 -1.98 -1.51 6.73
N THR A 149 -3.00 -1.46 5.87
CA THR A 149 -3.57 -2.67 5.26
C THR A 149 -2.51 -3.44 4.44
N ALA A 150 -1.63 -2.75 3.73
CA ALA A 150 -0.55 -3.37 2.97
C ALA A 150 0.45 -4.11 3.88
N ILE A 151 0.77 -3.58 5.07
CA ILE A 151 1.60 -4.26 6.05
C ILE A 151 0.92 -5.58 6.49
N ILE A 152 -0.37 -5.53 6.80
CA ILE A 152 -1.15 -6.71 7.19
C ILE A 152 -1.11 -7.78 6.07
N VAL A 153 -1.36 -7.36 4.83
CA VAL A 153 -1.30 -8.25 3.66
C VAL A 153 0.08 -8.87 3.49
N ALA A 154 1.15 -8.09 3.66
CA ALA A 154 2.52 -8.58 3.54
C ALA A 154 2.85 -9.67 4.58
N TRP A 155 2.43 -9.45 5.82
CA TRP A 155 2.62 -10.42 6.91
C TRP A 155 1.80 -11.69 6.67
N LEU A 156 0.52 -11.55 6.33
CA LEU A 156 -0.39 -12.67 6.05
C LEU A 156 0.08 -13.51 4.87
N ALA A 157 0.66 -12.88 3.86
CA ALA A 157 1.24 -13.54 2.69
C ALA A 157 2.64 -14.12 2.92
N LYS A 158 3.21 -14.00 4.12
CA LYS A 158 4.60 -14.42 4.42
C LYS A 158 5.60 -13.88 3.40
N MET A 159 5.45 -12.61 3.01
CA MET A 159 6.28 -11.92 2.01
C MET A 159 6.30 -12.56 0.62
N ASN A 160 5.33 -13.42 0.29
CA ASN A 160 5.21 -14.02 -1.04
C ASN A 160 4.35 -13.11 -1.95
N PRO A 161 4.91 -12.53 -3.04
CA PRO A 161 4.20 -11.56 -3.88
C PRO A 161 2.92 -12.11 -4.55
N PHE A 162 2.91 -13.38 -4.95
CA PHE A 162 1.71 -13.99 -5.56
C PHE A 162 0.58 -14.16 -4.55
N VAL A 163 0.92 -14.59 -3.34
CA VAL A 163 -0.05 -14.70 -2.24
C VAL A 163 -0.55 -13.31 -1.82
N MET A 164 0.33 -12.28 -1.83
CA MET A 164 -0.07 -10.89 -1.58
C MET A 164 -1.14 -10.40 -2.56
N ILE A 165 -1.02 -10.70 -3.85
CA ILE A 165 -2.02 -10.34 -4.86
C ILE A 165 -3.36 -10.99 -4.54
N LEU A 166 -3.36 -12.26 -4.20
CA LEU A 166 -4.59 -13.00 -3.89
C LEU A 166 -5.27 -12.46 -2.63
N ILE A 167 -4.50 -12.25 -1.56
CA ILE A 167 -5.01 -11.72 -0.28
C ILE A 167 -5.50 -10.27 -0.46
N SER A 168 -4.77 -9.42 -1.18
CA SER A 168 -5.21 -8.05 -1.44
C SER A 168 -6.50 -7.99 -2.25
N ALA A 169 -6.67 -8.89 -3.22
CA ALA A 169 -7.92 -9.01 -3.98
C ALA A 169 -9.09 -9.44 -3.07
N LEU A 170 -8.86 -10.43 -2.19
CA LEU A 170 -9.85 -10.88 -1.22
C LEU A 170 -10.26 -9.76 -0.27
N LEU A 171 -9.30 -9.04 0.32
CA LEU A 171 -9.58 -7.93 1.23
C LEU A 171 -10.30 -6.78 0.53
N SER A 172 -9.90 -6.44 -0.71
CA SER A 172 -10.60 -5.43 -1.49
C SER A 172 -12.04 -5.83 -1.81
N PHE A 173 -12.28 -7.11 -2.07
CA PHE A 173 -13.64 -7.63 -2.27
C PHE A 173 -14.48 -7.52 -1.00
N LEU A 174 -13.92 -7.87 0.16
CA LEU A 174 -14.60 -7.75 1.46
C LEU A 174 -14.91 -6.29 1.80
N ASP A 175 -13.95 -5.38 1.56
CA ASP A 175 -14.14 -3.94 1.80
C ASP A 175 -15.25 -3.37 0.91
N LYS A 176 -15.25 -3.67 -0.38
CA LYS A 176 -16.32 -3.27 -1.31
C LYS A 176 -17.68 -3.90 -0.93
N GLY A 177 -17.68 -5.16 -0.50
CA GLY A 177 -18.89 -5.83 0.01
C GLY A 177 -19.46 -5.15 1.24
N ALA A 178 -18.60 -4.74 2.19
CA ALA A 178 -19.03 -4.02 3.39
C ALA A 178 -19.64 -2.64 3.04
N VAL A 179 -19.04 -1.92 2.10
CA VAL A 179 -19.58 -0.63 1.61
C VAL A 179 -20.93 -0.84 0.93
N GLN A 180 -21.08 -1.88 0.11
CA GLN A 180 -22.36 -2.18 -0.56
C GLN A 180 -23.46 -2.51 0.45
N ILE A 181 -23.18 -3.37 1.43
CA ILE A 181 -24.12 -3.71 2.49
C ILE A 181 -24.56 -2.45 3.26
N ALA A 182 -23.60 -1.61 3.64
CA ALA A 182 -23.91 -0.36 4.33
C ALA A 182 -24.82 0.55 3.49
N SER A 183 -24.59 0.64 2.19
CA SER A 183 -25.43 1.42 1.27
C SER A 183 -26.83 0.84 1.13
N ASP A 184 -26.96 -0.49 0.95
CA ASP A 184 -28.24 -1.16 0.75
C ASP A 184 -29.16 -1.06 1.98
N PHE A 185 -28.57 -1.05 3.18
CA PHE A 185 -29.29 -0.87 4.44
C PHE A 185 -29.42 0.59 4.89
N GLY A 186 -28.95 1.56 4.09
CA GLY A 186 -28.97 2.99 4.43
C GLY A 186 -28.13 3.34 5.67
N LEU A 187 -27.10 2.55 5.93
CA LEU A 187 -26.18 2.74 7.07
C LEU A 187 -25.10 3.77 6.73
N ASN A 188 -24.55 4.42 7.76
CA ASN A 188 -23.46 5.36 7.58
C ASN A 188 -22.18 4.63 7.07
N GLU A 189 -21.38 5.33 6.27
CA GLU A 189 -20.09 4.85 5.75
C GLU A 189 -19.15 4.31 6.86
N TYR A 190 -19.22 4.87 8.05
CA TYR A 190 -18.43 4.38 9.20
C TYR A 190 -18.78 2.94 9.61
N VAL A 191 -19.99 2.48 9.34
CA VAL A 191 -20.40 1.09 9.63
C VAL A 191 -19.64 0.10 8.75
N SER A 192 -19.41 0.43 7.48
CA SER A 192 -18.59 -0.40 6.58
C SER A 192 -17.15 -0.51 7.09
N GLN A 193 -16.57 0.58 7.60
CA GLN A 193 -15.23 0.58 8.18
C GLN A 193 -15.15 -0.30 9.45
N ILE A 194 -16.19 -0.29 10.29
CA ILE A 194 -16.26 -1.17 11.46
C ILE A 194 -16.33 -2.63 11.03
N ILE A 195 -17.17 -2.97 10.04
CA ILE A 195 -17.29 -4.33 9.53
C ILE A 195 -15.94 -4.82 8.97
N SER A 196 -15.30 -4.01 8.13
CA SER A 196 -13.97 -4.32 7.58
C SER A 196 -12.92 -4.49 8.68
N GLY A 197 -12.94 -3.63 9.72
CA GLY A 197 -12.04 -3.73 10.86
C GLY A 197 -12.23 -5.02 11.67
N VAL A 198 -13.48 -5.42 11.91
CA VAL A 198 -13.82 -6.67 12.61
C VAL A 198 -13.34 -7.89 11.81
N ILE A 199 -13.58 -7.90 10.50
CA ILE A 199 -13.12 -8.97 9.62
C ILE A 199 -11.59 -9.08 9.65
N LEU A 200 -10.87 -7.97 9.51
CA LEU A 200 -9.41 -7.93 9.59
C LEU A 200 -8.89 -8.44 10.95
N PHE A 201 -9.54 -8.04 12.03
CA PHE A 201 -9.17 -8.51 13.37
C PHE A 201 -9.28 -10.04 13.50
N PHE A 202 -10.36 -10.63 13.00
CA PHE A 202 -10.52 -12.09 13.03
C PHE A 202 -9.52 -12.82 12.11
N ILE A 203 -9.23 -12.27 10.94
CA ILE A 203 -8.21 -12.83 10.02
C ILE A 203 -6.84 -12.83 10.71
N LEU A 204 -6.41 -11.71 11.30
CA LEU A 204 -5.14 -11.63 12.02
C LEU A 204 -5.11 -12.52 13.25
N GLY A 205 -6.22 -12.59 14.00
CA GLY A 205 -6.36 -13.48 15.14
C GLY A 205 -6.21 -14.96 14.75
N SER A 206 -6.86 -15.38 13.67
CA SER A 206 -6.75 -16.75 13.18
C SER A 206 -5.31 -17.10 12.75
N GLU A 207 -4.63 -16.19 12.06
CA GLU A 207 -3.23 -16.37 11.65
C GLU A 207 -2.30 -16.51 12.86
N PHE A 208 -2.54 -15.73 13.92
CA PHE A 208 -1.79 -15.88 15.16
C PHE A 208 -1.93 -17.28 15.75
N PHE A 209 -3.15 -17.83 15.84
CA PHE A 209 -3.40 -19.17 16.37
C PHE A 209 -2.85 -20.30 15.48
N ILE A 210 -2.77 -20.07 14.17
CA ILE A 210 -2.16 -21.02 13.22
C ILE A 210 -0.64 -21.09 13.40
N ASN A 211 0.01 -19.96 13.59
CA ASN A 211 1.48 -19.89 13.67
C ASN A 211 2.03 -20.13 15.08
N TYR A 212 1.24 -19.89 16.13
CA TYR A 212 1.68 -19.97 17.51
C TYR A 212 0.80 -20.94 18.33
N GLN A 213 1.42 -21.93 18.95
CA GLN A 213 0.75 -22.78 19.93
C GLN A 213 0.72 -22.08 21.29
N VAL A 214 -0.46 -21.73 21.77
CA VAL A 214 -0.65 -21.19 23.11
C VAL A 214 -0.45 -22.33 24.13
N LYS A 215 0.74 -22.39 24.75
CA LYS A 215 0.97 -23.26 25.92
C LYS A 215 0.43 -22.53 27.15
N ALA A 216 -0.73 -22.95 27.62
CA ALA A 216 -1.19 -22.56 28.96
C ALA A 216 -0.17 -23.11 29.96
N GLY A 217 0.53 -22.21 30.67
CA GLY A 217 1.57 -22.57 31.62
C GLY A 217 1.03 -23.49 32.70
N GLY A 218 1.27 -24.79 32.54
CA GLY A 218 1.08 -25.75 33.61
C GLY A 218 2.09 -25.43 34.74
N LYS A 219 1.60 -25.09 35.92
CA LYS A 219 2.41 -25.04 37.12
C LYS A 219 3.08 -26.40 37.28
N HIS A 220 4.40 -26.46 37.07
CA HIS A 220 5.19 -27.54 37.63
C HIS A 220 5.08 -27.46 39.16
N LYS A 221 4.44 -28.46 39.78
CA LYS A 221 4.65 -28.83 41.17
C LYS A 221 5.98 -29.56 41.28
#